data_009e11236110878a44f3a1de289a5c45
#
_entry.id   009e11236110878a44f3a1de289a5c45
#
_cell.length_a   1.000
_cell.length_b   1.000
_cell.length_c   1.000
_cell.angle_alpha   90.00
_cell.angle_beta   90.00
_cell.angle_gamma   90.00
#
_symmetry.space_group_name_H-M   'P 1'
#
loop_
_entity.id
_entity.type
_entity.pdbx_description
1 polymer ?
#
loop_
_entity_poly.entity_id
_entity_poly.type
_entity_poly.pdbx_seq_one_letter_code
_entity_poly.pdbx_strand_id
1 'polypeptide(L)'
;GTQMFSKEGGIKAPMKMLKEGGALGVLSDQFVWEGVYVPFFGKVTGTTPLPALLRKRAGADMVAIAVRTDAPGHWIADMGNVVDFSGSDGSLAGDTIEVNRGLETLIRESVLDVFWMHHRWKSIDRFAPQDKKTAALLENMELKPYRILVAVPGALDEALATVPLIRALKTVRCDMQVNVICPSAQMGIWKTVPEVTHVL
;
A
#
# COMPACT_ATOMS: atom_id res chain seq x y z
N GLY A 1 7.18 -19.83 -26.51
CA GLY A 1 7.21 -20.09 -25.06
C GLY A 1 7.36 -18.82 -24.27
N THR A 2 6.99 -18.82 -22.99
CA THR A 2 7.10 -17.65 -22.09
C THR A 2 8.55 -17.46 -21.67
N GLN A 3 9.09 -16.26 -21.84
CA GLN A 3 10.43 -15.91 -21.35
C GLN A 3 10.33 -15.34 -19.93
N MET A 4 11.19 -15.83 -19.02
CA MET A 4 11.31 -15.32 -17.66
C MET A 4 12.48 -14.34 -17.56
N PHE A 5 12.28 -13.20 -16.90
CA PHE A 5 13.32 -12.22 -16.62
C PHE A 5 13.61 -12.19 -15.12
N SER A 6 14.88 -12.32 -14.73
CA SER A 6 15.26 -12.18 -13.33
C SER A 6 15.39 -10.70 -12.95
N LYS A 7 15.19 -10.40 -11.67
CA LYS A 7 15.39 -9.05 -11.12
C LYS A 7 16.85 -8.58 -11.33
N GLU A 8 17.80 -9.50 -11.27
CA GLU A 8 19.24 -9.22 -11.42
C GLU A 8 19.64 -8.89 -12.85
N GLY A 9 18.89 -9.39 -13.85
CA GLY A 9 19.13 -9.14 -15.28
C GLY A 9 18.83 -7.72 -15.75
N GLY A 10 18.26 -6.89 -14.85
CA GLY A 10 17.90 -5.51 -15.14
C GLY A 10 16.73 -5.39 -16.14
N ILE A 11 16.47 -4.15 -16.56
CA ILE A 11 15.27 -3.81 -17.35
C ILE A 11 15.51 -3.77 -18.87
N LYS A 12 16.73 -3.98 -19.35
CA LYS A 12 17.06 -3.81 -20.78
C LYS A 12 16.33 -4.83 -21.68
N ALA A 13 16.36 -6.10 -21.31
CA ALA A 13 15.74 -7.16 -22.10
C ALA A 13 14.19 -7.06 -22.12
N PRO A 14 13.50 -6.92 -20.96
CA PRO A 14 12.07 -6.66 -20.95
C PRO A 14 11.67 -5.38 -21.71
N MET A 15 12.47 -4.32 -21.61
CA MET A 15 12.25 -3.09 -22.36
C MET A 15 12.34 -3.27 -23.88
N LYS A 16 13.33 -4.02 -24.35
CA LYS A 16 13.48 -4.35 -25.76
C LYS A 16 12.25 -5.12 -26.26
N MET A 17 11.84 -6.15 -25.52
CA MET A 17 10.67 -6.96 -25.85
C MET A 17 9.39 -6.11 -25.97
N LEU A 18 9.15 -5.19 -25.03
CA LEU A 18 8.00 -4.29 -25.09
C LEU A 18 8.04 -3.37 -26.32
N LYS A 19 9.20 -2.81 -26.67
CA LYS A 19 9.38 -1.97 -27.86
C LYS A 19 9.18 -2.72 -29.16
N GLU A 20 9.38 -4.03 -29.15
CA GLU A 20 9.15 -4.92 -30.30
C GLU A 20 7.69 -5.41 -30.37
N GLY A 21 6.79 -4.87 -29.56
CA GLY A 21 5.37 -5.22 -29.54
C GLY A 21 5.03 -6.45 -28.70
N GLY A 22 5.98 -6.91 -27.88
CA GLY A 22 5.73 -8.01 -26.94
C GLY A 22 4.92 -7.59 -25.71
N ALA A 23 4.40 -8.57 -24.98
CA ALA A 23 3.69 -8.36 -23.72
C ALA A 23 4.52 -8.83 -22.52
N LEU A 24 4.48 -8.09 -21.40
CA LEU A 24 5.21 -8.39 -20.18
C LEU A 24 4.28 -8.42 -18.97
N GLY A 25 4.23 -9.54 -18.27
CA GLY A 25 3.58 -9.65 -16.96
C GLY A 25 4.49 -9.21 -15.83
N VAL A 26 4.00 -8.37 -14.93
CA VAL A 26 4.71 -7.92 -13.72
C VAL A 26 3.82 -8.12 -12.52
N LEU A 27 4.29 -8.86 -11.51
CA LEU A 27 3.61 -8.97 -10.22
C LEU A 27 3.90 -7.71 -9.40
N SER A 28 2.88 -6.90 -9.15
CA SER A 28 3.02 -5.58 -8.50
C SER A 28 2.14 -5.39 -7.26
N ASP A 29 1.42 -6.43 -6.87
CA ASP A 29 0.58 -6.47 -5.68
C ASP A 29 1.36 -6.68 -4.37
N GLN A 30 2.65 -6.97 -4.44
CA GLN A 30 3.50 -7.25 -3.29
C GLN A 30 4.20 -6.00 -2.75
N PHE A 31 4.55 -6.06 -1.45
CA PHE A 31 5.35 -5.02 -0.80
C PHE A 31 6.81 -5.06 -1.27
N VAL A 32 7.38 -3.89 -1.53
CA VAL A 32 8.80 -3.73 -1.92
C VAL A 32 9.45 -2.65 -1.06
N TRP A 33 10.51 -3.01 -0.32
CA TRP A 33 11.23 -2.09 0.57
C TRP A 33 11.87 -0.92 -0.16
N GLU A 34 12.50 -1.17 -1.31
CA GLU A 34 13.15 -0.16 -2.16
C GLU A 34 12.17 0.46 -3.17
N GLY A 35 10.87 0.18 -3.02
CA GLY A 35 9.83 0.71 -3.87
C GLY A 35 9.51 2.18 -3.59
N VAL A 36 8.58 2.69 -4.37
CA VAL A 36 7.99 4.01 -4.12
C VAL A 36 6.88 3.86 -3.08
N TYR A 37 6.88 4.73 -2.08
CA TYR A 37 5.86 4.69 -1.02
C TYR A 37 4.65 5.50 -1.44
N VAL A 38 3.62 4.80 -1.92
CA VAL A 38 2.39 5.36 -2.47
C VAL A 38 1.16 4.63 -1.93
N PRO A 39 -0.04 5.22 -2.02
CA PRO A 39 -1.26 4.60 -1.54
C PRO A 39 -1.60 3.30 -2.28
N PHE A 40 -2.08 2.33 -1.53
CA PHE A 40 -2.78 1.13 -1.99
C PHE A 40 -3.96 0.88 -1.06
N PHE A 41 -5.18 0.90 -1.59
CA PHE A 41 -6.44 0.98 -0.82
C PHE A 41 -6.47 2.14 0.19
N GLY A 42 -5.88 3.27 -0.19
CA GLY A 42 -5.81 4.48 0.61
C GLY A 42 -4.79 4.45 1.75
N LYS A 43 -4.00 3.39 1.89
CA LYS A 43 -2.91 3.30 2.88
C LYS A 43 -1.58 3.25 2.18
N VAL A 44 -0.65 4.09 2.60
CA VAL A 44 0.69 4.16 2.00
C VAL A 44 1.48 2.87 2.26
N THR A 45 2.14 2.39 1.21
CA THR A 45 2.95 1.16 1.25
C THR A 45 4.02 1.17 0.16
N GLY A 46 5.12 0.45 0.38
CA GLY A 46 6.18 0.28 -0.61
C GLY A 46 5.69 -0.52 -1.83
N THR A 47 5.69 0.11 -2.98
CA THR A 47 5.19 -0.44 -4.25
C THR A 47 6.30 -0.44 -5.28
N THR A 48 6.40 -1.50 -6.08
CA THR A 48 7.36 -1.53 -7.18
C THR A 48 6.99 -0.48 -8.24
N PRO A 49 7.90 0.41 -8.60
CA PRO A 49 7.66 1.37 -9.69
C PRO A 49 7.90 0.75 -11.08
N LEU A 50 8.28 -0.52 -11.14
CA LEU A 50 8.71 -1.18 -12.36
C LEU A 50 7.67 -1.11 -13.50
N PRO A 51 6.37 -1.40 -13.26
CA PRO A 51 5.36 -1.31 -14.32
C PRO A 51 5.28 0.11 -14.91
N ALA A 52 5.17 1.13 -14.05
CA ALA A 52 5.11 2.53 -14.47
C ALA A 52 6.37 2.96 -15.25
N LEU A 53 7.55 2.53 -14.78
CA LEU A 53 8.82 2.83 -15.43
C LEU A 53 8.92 2.19 -16.84
N LEU A 54 8.55 0.92 -16.96
CA LEU A 54 8.58 0.19 -18.21
C LEU A 54 7.59 0.78 -19.21
N ARG A 55 6.35 1.01 -18.78
CA ARG A 55 5.33 1.68 -19.60
C ARG A 55 5.84 3.01 -20.16
N LYS A 56 6.32 3.89 -19.28
CA LYS A 56 6.78 5.23 -19.67
C LYS A 56 7.95 5.20 -20.66
N ARG A 57 8.91 4.29 -20.45
CA ARG A 57 10.10 4.18 -21.30
C ARG A 57 9.87 3.41 -22.61
N ALA A 58 8.93 2.48 -22.63
CA ALA A 58 8.61 1.71 -23.82
C ALA A 58 7.52 2.36 -24.69
N GLY A 59 6.73 3.29 -24.11
CA GLY A 59 5.52 3.83 -24.75
C GLY A 59 4.40 2.77 -24.85
N ALA A 60 4.39 1.80 -23.92
CA ALA A 60 3.44 0.70 -23.95
C ALA A 60 2.15 1.05 -23.17
N ASP A 61 1.05 0.47 -23.57
CA ASP A 61 -0.16 0.47 -22.76
C ASP A 61 -0.02 -0.49 -21.58
N MET A 62 -0.83 -0.26 -20.54
CA MET A 62 -0.85 -1.09 -19.35
C MET A 62 -2.26 -1.54 -19.03
N VAL A 63 -2.40 -2.83 -18.73
CA VAL A 63 -3.66 -3.45 -18.33
C VAL A 63 -3.41 -4.15 -16.99
N ALA A 64 -4.26 -3.92 -16.01
CA ALA A 64 -4.27 -4.70 -14.79
C ALA A 64 -4.94 -6.06 -15.06
N ILE A 65 -4.39 -7.13 -14.45
CA ILE A 65 -4.93 -8.48 -14.57
C ILE A 65 -5.08 -9.05 -13.16
N ALA A 66 -6.24 -9.62 -12.86
CA ALA A 66 -6.46 -10.43 -11.68
C ALA A 66 -6.83 -11.87 -12.08
N VAL A 67 -6.45 -12.81 -11.25
CA VAL A 67 -6.83 -14.23 -11.44
C VAL A 67 -7.73 -14.60 -10.29
N ARG A 68 -8.94 -15.10 -10.59
CA ARG A 68 -9.89 -15.60 -9.61
C ARG A 68 -10.16 -17.09 -9.80
N THR A 69 -10.47 -17.76 -8.73
CA THR A 69 -10.89 -19.16 -8.74
C THR A 69 -12.38 -19.24 -9.07
N ASP A 70 -12.73 -19.97 -10.11
CA ASP A 70 -14.09 -20.22 -10.54
C ASP A 70 -14.61 -21.55 -9.92
N ALA A 71 -13.79 -22.59 -9.99
CA ALA A 71 -14.02 -23.88 -9.36
C ALA A 71 -12.69 -24.56 -9.02
N PRO A 72 -12.66 -25.62 -8.23
CA PRO A 72 -11.43 -26.35 -7.96
C PRO A 72 -10.70 -26.74 -9.25
N GLY A 73 -9.46 -26.22 -9.42
CA GLY A 73 -8.64 -26.44 -10.62
C GLY A 73 -9.01 -25.57 -11.82
N HIS A 74 -9.95 -24.64 -11.70
CA HIS A 74 -10.35 -23.70 -12.74
C HIS A 74 -10.11 -22.27 -12.31
N TRP A 75 -9.39 -21.51 -13.12
CA TRP A 75 -9.09 -20.10 -12.89
C TRP A 75 -9.50 -19.26 -14.08
N ILE A 76 -10.02 -18.07 -13.79
CA ILE A 76 -10.34 -17.07 -14.79
C ILE A 76 -9.38 -15.90 -14.62
N ALA A 77 -8.75 -15.50 -15.70
CA ALA A 77 -7.93 -14.27 -15.73
C ALA A 77 -8.82 -13.12 -16.21
N ASP A 78 -9.20 -12.24 -15.27
CA ASP A 78 -9.95 -11.06 -15.58
C ASP A 78 -9.01 -9.94 -15.98
N MET A 79 -9.19 -9.39 -17.17
CA MET A 79 -8.44 -8.26 -17.68
C MET A 79 -9.26 -6.98 -17.48
N GLY A 80 -8.69 -6.02 -16.80
CA GLY A 80 -9.29 -4.69 -16.64
C GLY A 80 -9.16 -3.85 -17.90
N ASN A 81 -9.65 -2.61 -17.82
CA ASN A 81 -9.42 -1.62 -18.84
C ASN A 81 -7.93 -1.19 -18.87
N VAL A 82 -7.53 -0.54 -19.95
CA VAL A 82 -6.23 0.15 -20.01
C VAL A 82 -6.18 1.16 -18.86
N VAL A 83 -5.10 1.12 -18.09
CA VAL A 83 -4.89 2.03 -16.96
C VAL A 83 -4.81 3.47 -17.46
N ASP A 84 -5.67 4.32 -16.93
CA ASP A 84 -5.67 5.75 -17.24
C ASP A 84 -4.62 6.48 -16.38
N PHE A 85 -3.72 7.19 -17.02
CA PHE A 85 -2.67 7.99 -16.39
C PHE A 85 -2.96 9.49 -16.40
N SER A 86 -4.13 9.91 -16.82
CA SER A 86 -4.52 11.34 -16.87
C SER A 86 -4.50 12.01 -15.48
N GLY A 87 -4.73 11.24 -14.42
CA GLY A 87 -4.65 11.70 -13.03
C GLY A 87 -3.23 11.77 -12.45
N SER A 88 -2.20 11.33 -13.19
CA SER A 88 -0.81 11.38 -12.75
C SER A 88 -0.21 12.78 -12.99
N ASP A 89 0.64 13.22 -12.05
CA ASP A 89 1.48 14.41 -12.22
C ASP A 89 2.69 14.17 -13.15
N GLY A 90 2.76 12.98 -13.74
CA GLY A 90 3.87 12.54 -14.60
C GLY A 90 5.12 12.13 -13.82
N SER A 91 5.13 12.19 -12.50
CA SER A 91 6.19 11.63 -11.68
C SER A 91 6.11 10.10 -11.63
N LEU A 92 7.21 9.45 -11.25
CA LEU A 92 7.20 8.01 -11.06
C LEU A 92 6.25 7.58 -9.93
N ALA A 93 6.12 8.41 -8.90
CA ALA A 93 5.17 8.18 -7.81
C ALA A 93 3.73 8.31 -8.30
N GLY A 94 3.39 9.38 -9.03
CA GLY A 94 2.06 9.58 -9.61
C GLY A 94 1.67 8.45 -10.56
N ASP A 95 2.56 8.07 -11.47
CA ASP A 95 2.32 6.93 -12.36
C ASP A 95 2.12 5.61 -11.58
N THR A 96 2.86 5.39 -10.49
CA THR A 96 2.71 4.19 -9.64
C THR A 96 1.38 4.19 -8.88
N ILE A 97 0.86 5.36 -8.51
CA ILE A 97 -0.49 5.48 -7.93
C ILE A 97 -1.56 5.02 -8.92
N GLU A 98 -1.46 5.41 -10.19
CA GLU A 98 -2.43 4.99 -11.20
C GLU A 98 -2.36 3.47 -11.46
N VAL A 99 -1.16 2.88 -11.44
CA VAL A 99 -0.99 1.41 -11.47
C VAL A 99 -1.75 0.75 -10.30
N ASN A 100 -1.57 1.28 -9.08
CA ASN A 100 -2.26 0.78 -7.91
C ASN A 100 -3.79 0.89 -8.04
N ARG A 101 -4.32 2.01 -8.54
CA ARG A 101 -5.76 2.21 -8.78
C ARG A 101 -6.33 1.17 -9.73
N GLY A 102 -5.62 0.87 -10.83
CA GLY A 102 -6.00 -0.19 -11.75
C GLY A 102 -6.08 -1.56 -11.09
N LEU A 103 -5.08 -1.91 -10.26
CA LEU A 103 -5.08 -3.14 -9.47
C LEU A 103 -6.20 -3.17 -8.43
N GLU A 104 -6.43 -2.08 -7.70
CA GLU A 104 -7.48 -1.99 -6.68
C GLU A 104 -8.86 -2.25 -7.25
N THR A 105 -9.14 -1.79 -8.47
CA THR A 105 -10.42 -2.02 -9.14
C THR A 105 -10.66 -3.51 -9.33
N LEU A 106 -9.70 -4.24 -9.89
CA LEU A 106 -9.84 -5.68 -10.10
C LEU A 106 -9.83 -6.49 -8.80
N ILE A 107 -9.01 -6.09 -7.82
CA ILE A 107 -8.94 -6.77 -6.53
C ILE A 107 -10.28 -6.70 -5.78
N ARG A 108 -11.03 -5.59 -5.91
CA ARG A 108 -12.38 -5.49 -5.32
C ARG A 108 -13.36 -6.53 -5.85
N GLU A 109 -13.16 -6.98 -7.08
CA GLU A 109 -14.01 -7.99 -7.73
C GLU A 109 -13.55 -9.42 -7.39
N SER A 110 -12.28 -9.58 -6.98
CA SER A 110 -11.65 -10.90 -6.70
C SER A 110 -11.02 -10.98 -5.31
N VAL A 111 -11.64 -10.38 -4.30
CA VAL A 111 -11.09 -10.23 -2.93
C VAL A 111 -10.66 -11.56 -2.30
N LEU A 112 -11.35 -12.66 -2.60
CA LEU A 112 -11.06 -13.97 -2.00
C LEU A 112 -9.80 -14.63 -2.55
N ASP A 113 -9.37 -14.26 -3.75
CA ASP A 113 -8.22 -14.86 -4.45
C ASP A 113 -6.92 -14.06 -4.25
N VAL A 114 -6.98 -12.96 -3.51
CA VAL A 114 -5.80 -12.17 -3.20
C VAL A 114 -4.95 -12.85 -2.13
N PHE A 115 -3.63 -12.86 -2.32
CA PHE A 115 -2.69 -13.43 -1.34
C PHE A 115 -2.55 -12.52 -0.11
N TRP A 116 -3.61 -12.43 0.71
CA TRP A 116 -3.66 -11.61 1.93
C TRP A 116 -2.65 -12.02 2.99
N MET A 117 -2.11 -13.23 2.94
CA MET A 117 -1.03 -13.67 3.83
C MET A 117 0.28 -12.92 3.57
N HIS A 118 0.45 -12.32 2.39
CA HIS A 118 1.53 -11.38 2.14
C HIS A 118 1.23 -10.05 2.84
N HIS A 119 2.05 -9.70 3.84
CA HIS A 119 1.87 -8.46 4.60
C HIS A 119 2.17 -7.23 3.74
N ARG A 120 1.20 -6.82 2.92
CA ARG A 120 1.33 -5.73 1.94
C ARG A 120 1.63 -4.38 2.59
N TRP A 121 1.06 -4.12 3.77
CA TRP A 121 1.27 -2.89 4.54
C TRP A 121 2.18 -3.15 5.73
N LYS A 122 3.40 -3.62 5.48
CA LYS A 122 4.40 -3.79 6.53
C LYS A 122 4.62 -2.47 7.24
N SER A 123 4.81 -2.53 8.58
CA SER A 123 5.12 -1.36 9.37
C SER A 123 6.36 -0.69 8.81
N ILE A 124 6.30 0.61 8.70
CA ILE A 124 7.34 1.37 8.07
C ILE A 124 7.92 2.26 9.16
N ASP A 125 9.02 1.82 9.76
CA ASP A 125 9.87 2.66 10.61
C ASP A 125 10.40 3.88 9.84
N ARG A 126 10.08 3.96 8.56
CA ARG A 126 10.62 4.91 7.59
C ARG A 126 9.53 5.47 6.68
N PHE A 127 8.38 5.78 7.23
CA PHE A 127 7.37 6.54 6.51
C PHE A 127 7.81 8.03 6.41
N ALA A 128 9.00 8.24 5.86
CA ALA A 128 9.33 9.52 5.26
C ALA A 128 9.20 9.32 3.75
N PRO A 129 8.40 10.10 3.04
CA PRO A 129 8.45 10.12 1.59
C PRO A 129 9.92 10.30 1.18
N GLN A 130 10.41 9.45 0.29
CA GLN A 130 11.83 9.41 -0.07
C GLN A 130 12.31 10.69 -0.76
N ASP A 131 11.37 11.51 -1.22
CA ASP A 131 11.64 12.81 -1.82
C ASP A 131 10.50 13.81 -1.56
N LYS A 132 10.83 15.12 -1.70
CA LYS A 132 9.89 16.21 -1.46
C LYS A 132 8.67 16.20 -2.39
N LYS A 133 8.80 15.68 -3.61
CA LYS A 133 7.69 15.63 -4.58
C LYS A 133 6.67 14.58 -4.18
N THR A 134 7.14 13.40 -3.80
CA THR A 134 6.27 12.34 -3.27
C THR A 134 5.58 12.80 -1.98
N ALA A 135 6.29 13.54 -1.09
CA ALA A 135 5.68 14.13 0.10
C ALA A 135 4.52 15.05 -0.26
N ALA A 136 4.76 16.04 -1.11
CA ALA A 136 3.75 17.00 -1.53
C ALA A 136 2.57 16.34 -2.26
N LEU A 137 2.82 15.28 -3.02
CA LEU A 137 1.78 14.52 -3.68
C LEU A 137 0.87 13.82 -2.64
N LEU A 138 1.45 13.21 -1.61
CA LEU A 138 0.71 12.51 -0.56
C LEU A 138 -0.06 13.45 0.37
N GLU A 139 0.45 14.65 0.63
CA GLU A 139 -0.23 15.68 1.44
C GLU A 139 -1.58 16.11 0.84
N ASN A 140 -1.71 16.07 -0.49
CA ASN A 140 -2.94 16.41 -1.18
C ASN A 140 -3.91 15.22 -1.38
N MET A 141 -3.58 14.04 -0.86
CA MET A 141 -4.40 12.84 -1.01
C MET A 141 -5.16 12.52 0.28
N GLU A 142 -6.42 12.09 0.14
CA GLU A 142 -7.19 11.52 1.24
C GLU A 142 -6.67 10.12 1.58
N LEU A 143 -5.78 10.05 2.58
CA LEU A 143 -5.19 8.80 3.05
C LEU A 143 -6.02 8.20 4.19
N LYS A 144 -6.20 6.90 4.17
CA LYS A 144 -6.85 6.16 5.27
C LYS A 144 -5.87 5.94 6.41
N PRO A 145 -6.12 6.46 7.60
CA PRO A 145 -5.23 6.24 8.73
C PRO A 145 -5.22 4.76 9.14
N TYR A 146 -4.09 4.33 9.69
CA TYR A 146 -4.02 3.04 10.36
C TYR A 146 -4.62 3.18 11.76
N ARG A 147 -5.81 2.60 12.00
CA ARG A 147 -6.55 2.74 13.26
C ARG A 147 -6.36 1.53 14.14
N ILE A 148 -6.04 1.76 15.41
CA ILE A 148 -6.07 0.73 16.45
C ILE A 148 -7.00 1.17 17.58
N LEU A 149 -7.59 0.20 18.23
CA LEU A 149 -8.36 0.38 19.45
C LEU A 149 -7.64 -0.35 20.57
N VAL A 150 -7.29 0.37 21.62
CA VAL A 150 -6.67 -0.17 22.83
C VAL A 150 -7.72 -0.16 23.93
N ALA A 151 -8.15 -1.32 24.38
CA ALA A 151 -8.96 -1.45 25.58
C ALA A 151 -8.04 -1.49 26.80
N VAL A 152 -8.18 -0.51 27.69
CA VAL A 152 -7.34 -0.42 28.90
C VAL A 152 -8.02 -1.05 30.10
N PRO A 153 -7.23 -1.60 31.05
CA PRO A 153 -7.76 -2.16 32.29
C PRO A 153 -8.57 -1.14 33.12
N GLY A 154 -9.48 -1.66 33.96
CA GLY A 154 -10.27 -0.82 34.86
C GLY A 154 -9.47 -0.22 36.02
N ALA A 155 -8.45 -0.92 36.51
CA ALA A 155 -7.52 -0.41 37.51
C ALA A 155 -6.60 0.66 36.91
N LEU A 156 -6.46 1.80 37.57
CA LEU A 156 -5.73 2.95 37.02
C LEU A 156 -4.24 2.70 36.85
N ASP A 157 -3.62 2.01 37.77
CA ASP A 157 -2.20 1.64 37.73
C ASP A 157 -1.88 0.73 36.55
N GLU A 158 -2.71 -0.31 36.34
CA GLU A 158 -2.60 -1.19 35.17
C GLU A 158 -2.87 -0.43 33.85
N ALA A 159 -3.87 0.46 33.86
CA ALA A 159 -4.18 1.27 32.70
C ALA A 159 -3.00 2.19 32.31
N LEU A 160 -2.38 2.85 33.28
CA LEU A 160 -1.20 3.70 33.04
C LEU A 160 0.02 2.91 32.56
N ALA A 161 0.15 1.66 32.97
CA ALA A 161 1.21 0.77 32.48
C ALA A 161 1.11 0.48 30.95
N THR A 162 -0.04 0.78 30.31
CA THR A 162 -0.19 0.67 28.85
C THR A 162 0.36 1.88 28.07
N VAL A 163 0.64 3.01 28.72
CA VAL A 163 1.16 4.21 28.05
C VAL A 163 2.47 3.96 27.28
N PRO A 164 3.48 3.27 27.83
CA PRO A 164 4.68 2.94 27.08
C PRO A 164 4.41 2.12 25.81
N LEU A 165 3.43 1.20 25.85
CA LEU A 165 3.02 0.44 24.68
C LEU A 165 2.43 1.36 23.59
N ILE A 166 1.55 2.29 23.98
CA ILE A 166 0.95 3.26 23.04
C ILE A 166 2.04 4.11 22.39
N ARG A 167 3.01 4.58 23.15
CA ARG A 167 4.16 5.32 22.64
C ARG A 167 4.99 4.49 21.65
N ALA A 168 5.31 3.25 22.00
CA ALA A 168 6.03 2.34 21.12
C ALA A 168 5.27 2.10 19.81
N LEU A 169 3.95 1.92 19.86
CA LEU A 169 3.12 1.75 18.66
C LEU A 169 3.20 2.97 17.73
N LYS A 170 3.18 4.19 18.29
CA LYS A 170 3.31 5.43 17.50
C LYS A 170 4.70 5.60 16.90
N THR A 171 5.77 5.11 17.53
CA THR A 171 7.12 5.13 16.95
C THR A 171 7.27 4.16 15.79
N VAL A 172 6.58 3.01 15.84
CA VAL A 172 6.58 2.02 14.76
C VAL A 172 5.78 2.51 13.55
N ARG A 173 4.67 3.26 13.77
CA ARG A 173 3.84 3.81 12.68
C ARG A 173 3.38 5.23 13.04
N CYS A 174 3.99 6.23 12.44
CA CYS A 174 3.63 7.63 12.66
C CYS A 174 2.21 7.97 12.16
N ASP A 175 1.69 7.26 11.12
CA ASP A 175 0.34 7.41 10.56
C ASP A 175 -0.76 6.72 11.39
N MET A 176 -0.39 6.07 12.51
CA MET A 176 -1.34 5.34 13.35
C MET A 176 -2.23 6.30 14.14
N GLN A 177 -3.54 6.08 14.10
CA GLN A 177 -4.51 6.66 15.03
C GLN A 177 -4.77 5.68 16.17
N VAL A 178 -4.42 6.07 17.38
CA VAL A 178 -4.65 5.27 18.58
C VAL A 178 -5.91 5.74 19.25
N ASN A 179 -6.92 4.88 19.30
CA ASN A 179 -8.16 5.10 20.03
C ASN A 179 -8.10 4.29 21.33
N VAL A 180 -8.46 4.90 22.45
CA VAL A 180 -8.49 4.23 23.75
C VAL A 180 -9.94 4.09 24.21
N ILE A 181 -10.33 2.87 24.58
CA ILE A 181 -11.58 2.61 25.30
C ILE A 181 -11.24 2.40 26.78
N CYS A 182 -11.87 3.18 27.65
CA CYS A 182 -11.60 3.18 29.08
C CYS A 182 -12.85 3.45 29.91
N PRO A 183 -12.84 3.13 31.23
CA PRO A 183 -13.87 3.58 32.16
C PRO A 183 -13.99 5.12 32.15
N SER A 184 -15.22 5.64 32.30
CA SER A 184 -15.50 7.07 32.26
C SER A 184 -14.65 7.91 33.25
N ALA A 185 -14.34 7.34 34.41
CA ALA A 185 -13.48 7.98 35.44
C ALA A 185 -12.03 8.22 34.94
N GLN A 186 -11.57 7.46 33.95
CA GLN A 186 -10.21 7.58 33.42
C GLN A 186 -10.11 8.47 32.16
N MET A 187 -11.23 8.84 31.54
CA MET A 187 -11.23 9.59 30.26
C MET A 187 -10.39 10.87 30.32
N GLY A 188 -10.44 11.61 31.46
CA GLY A 188 -9.67 12.83 31.63
C GLY A 188 -8.16 12.61 31.51
N ILE A 189 -7.66 11.51 32.05
CA ILE A 189 -6.25 11.16 32.03
C ILE A 189 -5.83 10.79 30.58
N TRP A 190 -6.58 9.94 29.91
CA TRP A 190 -6.25 9.51 28.57
C TRP A 190 -6.26 10.64 27.53
N LYS A 191 -7.08 11.68 27.73
CA LYS A 191 -7.08 12.90 26.91
C LYS A 191 -5.79 13.72 27.05
N THR A 192 -4.99 13.51 28.09
CA THR A 192 -3.69 14.18 28.28
C THR A 192 -2.52 13.43 27.66
N VAL A 193 -2.72 12.21 27.17
CA VAL A 193 -1.68 11.41 26.52
C VAL A 193 -1.58 11.83 25.04
N PRO A 194 -0.47 12.47 24.61
CA PRO A 194 -0.38 13.08 23.27
C PRO A 194 -0.52 12.07 22.13
N GLU A 195 -0.17 10.82 22.36
CA GLU A 195 -0.21 9.75 21.36
C GLU A 195 -1.63 9.21 21.13
N VAL A 196 -2.57 9.50 22.03
CA VAL A 196 -3.98 9.08 21.93
C VAL A 196 -4.75 10.03 21.02
N THR A 197 -5.42 9.48 20.01
CA THR A 197 -6.18 10.26 19.04
C THR A 197 -7.63 10.51 19.53
N HIS A 198 -8.27 9.45 20.01
CA HIS A 198 -9.64 9.54 20.58
C HIS A 198 -9.75 8.68 21.81
N VAL A 199 -10.60 9.13 22.75
CA VAL A 199 -10.97 8.40 23.97
C VAL A 199 -12.46 8.10 23.92
N LEU A 200 -12.81 6.83 24.07
CA LEU A 200 -14.15 6.26 23.95
C LEU A 200 -14.63 5.70 25.29
#